data_41fd17c7d87ef33a0e9f8e9fe4317473
#
_entry.id   41fd17c7d87ef33a0e9f8e9fe4317473
#
_cell.length_a   1.000
_cell.length_b   1.000
_cell.length_c   1.000
_cell.angle_alpha   90.00
_cell.angle_beta   90.00
_cell.angle_gamma   90.00
#
_symmetry.space_group_name_H-M   'P 1'
#
loop_
_entity.id
_entity.type
_entity.pdbx_description
1 polymer ?
#
loop_
_entity_poly.entity_id
_entity_poly.type
_entity_poly.pdbx_seq_one_letter_code
_entity_poly.pdbx_strand_id
1 'polypeptide(L)'
;MLNAGIIGCGKIAEVRHGPEYSENPETRIRGYYDKDPARAQLMADMFGGKVYASIEQMLADKEIDIVSVCVANHAHAQVSIDALFAGKHVLCEKPMATTLAECQAMVDAAQTNRRRLMLGHNQRFASAHVMARLMIQDGLIGRPLSFHTTFGHPGPEGWTGQANSWFFSKQQAAFGVLADLGIHKTDLMHYLLGEPIVRVTSLLATLDKCYPDGRPIDVDDNAICLFQTKSGVLGTLTASWTYYAGENNATRIYGTNGLLRLYDDPRYAIIYEPAQGKVQRHKLDEMTSNKKQTSGKRTNTGVIDAFVTGVMSGKPTVIDGDEALKAMKVVFAALDSVDTGKMIQVEQA
;
A
#
# COMPACT_ATOMS: atom_id res chain seq x y z
N MET A 1 -1.49 19.21 18.40
CA MET A 1 -2.57 18.29 18.00
C MET A 1 -3.01 18.69 16.60
N LEU A 2 -3.02 17.75 15.65
CA LEU A 2 -3.40 17.99 14.25
C LEU A 2 -4.87 17.64 14.02
N ASN A 3 -5.59 18.47 13.29
CA ASN A 3 -6.95 18.21 12.89
C ASN A 3 -6.99 17.47 11.54
N ALA A 4 -7.56 16.28 11.54
CA ALA A 4 -7.64 15.41 10.36
C ALA A 4 -8.98 15.51 9.64
N GLY A 5 -8.94 15.61 8.30
CA GLY A 5 -10.06 15.37 7.41
C GLY A 5 -9.90 14.03 6.70
N ILE A 6 -10.98 13.28 6.51
CA ILE A 6 -10.97 12.02 5.76
C ILE A 6 -11.87 12.17 4.53
N ILE A 7 -11.30 12.00 3.35
CA ILE A 7 -11.97 12.05 2.05
C ILE A 7 -12.08 10.63 1.48
N GLY A 8 -13.31 10.14 1.35
CA GLY A 8 -13.62 8.75 1.06
C GLY A 8 -13.82 7.95 2.34
N CYS A 9 -15.08 7.55 2.60
CA CYS A 9 -15.52 6.84 3.80
C CYS A 9 -15.85 5.38 3.47
N GLY A 10 -15.01 4.76 2.63
CA GLY A 10 -15.09 3.35 2.30
C GLY A 10 -14.51 2.45 3.40
N LYS A 11 -14.42 1.14 3.11
CA LYS A 11 -13.98 0.14 4.10
C LYS A 11 -12.64 0.45 4.74
N ILE A 12 -11.65 0.96 3.98
CA ILE A 12 -10.33 1.27 4.54
C ILE A 12 -10.38 2.45 5.52
N ALA A 13 -11.21 3.44 5.26
CA ALA A 13 -11.42 4.54 6.20
C ALA A 13 -12.07 4.05 7.51
N GLU A 14 -13.09 3.18 7.41
CA GLU A 14 -13.82 2.60 8.55
C GLU A 14 -12.92 1.74 9.46
N VAL A 15 -12.09 0.86 8.87
CA VAL A 15 -11.35 -0.15 9.65
C VAL A 15 -9.93 0.27 10.02
N ARG A 16 -9.38 1.33 9.41
CA ARG A 16 -8.01 1.79 9.63
C ARG A 16 -7.93 3.28 9.97
N HIS A 17 -8.24 4.17 9.02
CA HIS A 17 -7.99 5.61 9.22
C HIS A 17 -8.80 6.19 10.37
N GLY A 18 -10.10 5.91 10.46
CA GLY A 18 -10.95 6.37 11.55
C GLY A 18 -10.45 5.91 12.92
N PRO A 19 -10.27 4.59 13.15
CA PRO A 19 -9.74 4.07 14.41
C PRO A 19 -8.35 4.62 14.75
N GLU A 20 -7.38 4.57 13.82
CA GLU A 20 -5.99 4.98 14.10
C GLU A 20 -5.89 6.48 14.41
N TYR A 21 -6.64 7.37 13.71
CA TYR A 21 -6.70 8.78 14.09
C TYR A 21 -7.38 9.02 15.43
N SER A 22 -8.44 8.25 15.76
CA SER A 22 -9.14 8.39 17.05
C SER A 22 -8.29 7.96 18.24
N GLU A 23 -7.37 7.01 18.03
CA GLU A 23 -6.48 6.48 19.07
C GLU A 23 -5.18 7.27 19.20
N ASN A 24 -4.77 8.03 18.18
CA ASN A 24 -3.54 8.82 18.23
C ASN A 24 -3.75 10.11 19.06
N PRO A 25 -2.99 10.30 20.17
CA PRO A 25 -3.19 11.44 21.07
C PRO A 25 -2.86 12.80 20.45
N GLU A 26 -2.12 12.80 19.34
CA GLU A 26 -1.70 14.03 18.64
C GLU A 26 -2.68 14.44 17.53
N THR A 27 -3.80 13.70 17.37
CA THR A 27 -4.78 13.98 16.32
C THR A 27 -6.19 14.12 16.85
N ARG A 28 -7.01 14.86 16.09
CA ARG A 28 -8.45 14.94 16.25
C ARG A 28 -9.10 14.86 14.87
N ILE A 29 -10.08 14.00 14.68
CA ILE A 29 -10.83 13.98 13.44
C ILE A 29 -11.78 15.17 13.41
N ARG A 30 -11.59 16.07 12.42
CA ARG A 30 -12.41 17.26 12.21
C ARG A 30 -13.66 16.93 11.40
N GLY A 31 -13.55 16.01 10.44
CA GLY A 31 -14.73 15.55 9.69
C GLY A 31 -14.41 14.74 8.45
N TYR A 32 -15.47 14.48 7.72
CA TYR A 32 -15.54 13.50 6.64
C TYR A 32 -16.22 14.05 5.41
N TYR A 33 -15.77 13.57 4.26
CA TYR A 33 -16.48 13.72 3.00
C TYR A 33 -16.52 12.37 2.27
N ASP A 34 -17.68 12.01 1.76
CA ASP A 34 -17.86 10.92 0.78
C ASP A 34 -18.93 11.36 -0.22
N LYS A 35 -18.86 10.86 -1.47
CA LYS A 35 -19.90 11.04 -2.48
C LYS A 35 -21.26 10.47 -2.06
N ASP A 36 -21.23 9.48 -1.15
CA ASP A 36 -22.38 8.95 -0.43
C ASP A 36 -22.40 9.57 0.99
N PRO A 37 -23.25 10.59 1.24
CA PRO A 37 -23.29 11.25 2.54
C PRO A 37 -23.60 10.32 3.72
N ALA A 38 -24.29 9.21 3.46
CA ALA A 38 -24.61 8.24 4.52
C ALA A 38 -23.35 7.56 5.07
N ARG A 39 -22.34 7.32 4.22
CA ARG A 39 -21.05 6.78 4.66
C ARG A 39 -20.26 7.79 5.50
N ALA A 40 -20.25 9.05 5.08
CA ALA A 40 -19.62 10.11 5.85
C ALA A 40 -20.29 10.31 7.22
N GLN A 41 -21.63 10.23 7.27
CA GLN A 41 -22.38 10.31 8.52
C GLN A 41 -22.10 9.14 9.43
N LEU A 42 -22.04 7.90 8.91
CA LEU A 42 -21.65 6.73 9.67
C LEU A 42 -20.29 6.90 10.36
N MET A 43 -19.31 7.42 9.64
CA MET A 43 -17.97 7.69 10.21
C MET A 43 -18.03 8.77 11.30
N ALA A 44 -18.83 9.82 11.10
CA ALA A 44 -19.02 10.88 12.08
C ALA A 44 -19.70 10.36 13.35
N ASP A 45 -20.67 9.46 13.22
CA ASP A 45 -21.35 8.82 14.36
C ASP A 45 -20.41 7.89 15.15
N MET A 46 -19.47 7.21 14.45
CA MET A 46 -18.52 6.27 15.08
C MET A 46 -17.34 6.97 15.77
N PHE A 47 -16.80 8.02 15.20
CA PHE A 47 -15.51 8.61 15.59
C PHE A 47 -15.59 10.10 15.91
N GLY A 48 -16.79 10.71 15.87
CA GLY A 48 -16.97 12.15 16.03
C GLY A 48 -16.57 12.94 14.78
N GLY A 49 -16.65 14.26 14.86
CA GLY A 49 -16.40 15.15 13.73
C GLY A 49 -17.69 15.52 12.98
N LYS A 50 -17.58 16.23 11.87
CA LYS A 50 -18.74 16.71 11.07
C LYS A 50 -18.69 16.16 9.64
N VAL A 51 -19.81 16.15 8.95
CA VAL A 51 -19.90 15.85 7.52
C VAL A 51 -19.77 17.14 6.72
N TYR A 52 -18.90 17.15 5.69
CA TYR A 52 -18.77 18.23 4.74
C TYR A 52 -19.62 17.95 3.50
N ALA A 53 -20.21 18.99 2.91
CA ALA A 53 -21.04 18.86 1.71
C ALA A 53 -20.22 18.67 0.42
N SER A 54 -18.94 19.09 0.41
CA SER A 54 -18.03 18.88 -0.72
C SER A 54 -16.56 18.83 -0.27
N ILE A 55 -15.69 18.36 -1.17
CA ILE A 55 -14.23 18.36 -0.96
C ILE A 55 -13.74 19.80 -0.81
N GLU A 56 -14.20 20.71 -1.66
CA GLU A 56 -13.81 22.12 -1.64
C GLU A 56 -14.15 22.76 -0.29
N GLN A 57 -15.33 22.48 0.26
CA GLN A 57 -15.72 22.97 1.58
C GLN A 57 -14.80 22.44 2.67
N MET A 58 -14.42 21.16 2.62
CA MET A 58 -13.48 20.57 3.57
C MET A 58 -12.09 21.20 3.45
N LEU A 59 -11.58 21.34 2.23
CA LEU A 59 -10.25 21.89 1.99
C LEU A 59 -10.15 23.37 2.32
N ALA A 60 -11.25 24.13 2.21
CA ALA A 60 -11.32 25.53 2.62
C ALA A 60 -11.35 25.72 4.15
N ASP A 61 -11.64 24.69 4.94
CA ASP A 61 -11.62 24.77 6.40
C ASP A 61 -10.17 24.91 6.90
N LYS A 62 -9.87 26.07 7.45
CA LYS A 62 -8.52 26.42 7.95
C LYS A 62 -8.12 25.65 9.20
N GLU A 63 -9.07 25.04 9.88
CA GLU A 63 -8.79 24.22 11.06
C GLU A 63 -8.33 22.79 10.70
N ILE A 64 -8.44 22.36 9.45
CA ILE A 64 -7.89 21.08 8.97
C ILE A 64 -6.41 21.26 8.64
N ASP A 65 -5.55 20.46 9.24
CA ASP A 65 -4.10 20.46 9.03
C ASP A 65 -3.68 19.34 8.06
N ILE A 66 -4.28 18.16 8.20
CA ILE A 66 -3.94 16.93 7.49
C ILE A 66 -5.18 16.31 6.86
N VAL A 67 -5.00 15.65 5.71
CA VAL A 67 -6.08 14.97 4.99
C VAL A 67 -5.66 13.55 4.66
N SER A 68 -6.54 12.57 4.95
CA SER A 68 -6.45 11.22 4.40
C SER A 68 -7.31 11.09 3.14
N VAL A 69 -6.70 10.62 2.06
CA VAL A 69 -7.35 10.36 0.77
C VAL A 69 -7.59 8.86 0.63
N CYS A 70 -8.86 8.44 0.81
CA CYS A 70 -9.30 7.04 0.84
C CYS A 70 -10.38 6.76 -0.24
N VAL A 71 -10.33 7.49 -1.33
CA VAL A 71 -11.26 7.37 -2.47
C VAL A 71 -10.87 6.20 -3.38
N ALA A 72 -11.56 5.99 -4.50
CA ALA A 72 -11.15 5.03 -5.51
C ALA A 72 -9.91 5.53 -6.29
N ASN A 73 -9.09 4.61 -6.82
CA ASN A 73 -7.77 4.89 -7.37
C ASN A 73 -7.73 6.07 -8.36
N HIS A 74 -8.71 6.14 -9.27
CA HIS A 74 -8.78 7.20 -10.30
C HIS A 74 -8.88 8.63 -9.73
N ALA A 75 -9.30 8.77 -8.48
CA ALA A 75 -9.46 10.07 -7.84
C ALA A 75 -8.30 10.42 -6.88
N HIS A 76 -7.36 9.51 -6.63
CA HIS A 76 -6.25 9.73 -5.69
C HIS A 76 -5.43 10.97 -6.05
N ALA A 77 -5.03 11.09 -7.33
CA ALA A 77 -4.17 12.19 -7.77
C ALA A 77 -4.83 13.55 -7.60
N GLN A 78 -6.01 13.73 -8.22
CA GLN A 78 -6.68 15.03 -8.20
C GLN A 78 -6.99 15.49 -6.77
N VAL A 79 -7.57 14.61 -5.94
CA VAL A 79 -7.93 14.94 -4.56
C VAL A 79 -6.69 15.27 -3.73
N SER A 80 -5.60 14.52 -3.91
CA SER A 80 -4.34 14.78 -3.20
C SER A 80 -3.70 16.10 -3.62
N ILE A 81 -3.67 16.38 -4.92
CA ILE A 81 -3.13 17.63 -5.47
C ILE A 81 -3.94 18.83 -4.95
N ASP A 82 -5.27 18.77 -4.99
CA ASP A 82 -6.13 19.84 -4.49
C ASP A 82 -5.91 20.09 -2.98
N ALA A 83 -5.78 19.02 -2.20
CA ALA A 83 -5.50 19.12 -0.77
C ALA A 83 -4.11 19.77 -0.50
N LEU A 84 -3.08 19.38 -1.27
CA LEU A 84 -1.73 19.97 -1.17
C LEU A 84 -1.74 21.46 -1.52
N PHE A 85 -2.44 21.86 -2.60
CA PHE A 85 -2.60 23.27 -2.97
C PHE A 85 -3.44 24.07 -1.94
N ALA A 86 -4.39 23.42 -1.27
CA ALA A 86 -5.12 24.02 -0.14
C ALA A 86 -4.27 24.12 1.14
N GLY A 87 -2.98 23.74 1.07
CA GLY A 87 -2.03 23.85 2.17
C GLY A 87 -2.15 22.74 3.21
N LYS A 88 -2.79 21.61 2.88
CA LYS A 88 -2.91 20.44 3.78
C LYS A 88 -1.76 19.46 3.54
N HIS A 89 -1.31 18.77 4.61
CA HIS A 89 -0.49 17.58 4.45
C HIS A 89 -1.38 16.40 4.08
N VAL A 90 -0.89 15.49 3.25
CA VAL A 90 -1.70 14.41 2.66
C VAL A 90 -1.14 13.04 2.98
N LEU A 91 -2.00 12.15 3.50
CA LEU A 91 -1.81 10.71 3.49
C LEU A 91 -2.75 10.13 2.41
N CYS A 92 -2.20 9.59 1.35
CA CYS A 92 -2.98 8.95 0.28
C CYS A 92 -2.89 7.43 0.39
N GLU A 93 -4.01 6.74 0.21
CA GLU A 93 -4.02 5.29 0.06
C GLU A 93 -3.31 4.86 -1.23
N LYS A 94 -2.85 3.63 -1.23
CA LYS A 94 -2.22 3.00 -2.40
C LYS A 94 -3.29 2.45 -3.39
N PRO A 95 -2.97 2.29 -4.68
CA PRO A 95 -1.80 2.79 -5.40
C PRO A 95 -1.80 4.31 -5.49
N MET A 96 -0.63 4.93 -5.67
CA MET A 96 -0.48 6.39 -5.64
C MET A 96 -1.41 7.12 -6.60
N ALA A 97 -1.43 6.71 -7.87
CA ALA A 97 -2.31 7.23 -8.92
C ALA A 97 -2.46 6.22 -10.06
N THR A 98 -3.19 6.59 -11.11
CA THR A 98 -3.52 5.73 -12.25
C THR A 98 -2.61 5.92 -13.46
N THR A 99 -1.77 6.96 -13.46
CA THR A 99 -0.73 7.22 -14.46
C THR A 99 0.56 7.69 -13.80
N LEU A 100 1.70 7.48 -14.48
CA LEU A 100 3.00 7.94 -14.00
C LEU A 100 3.06 9.48 -13.92
N ALA A 101 2.42 10.15 -14.88
CA ALA A 101 2.32 11.62 -14.89
C ALA A 101 1.55 12.16 -13.67
N GLU A 102 0.45 11.51 -13.29
CA GLU A 102 -0.29 11.86 -12.07
C GLU A 102 0.55 11.63 -10.81
N CYS A 103 1.28 10.50 -10.73
CA CYS A 103 2.18 10.26 -9.60
C CYS A 103 3.21 11.37 -9.47
N GLN A 104 3.85 11.78 -10.58
CA GLN A 104 4.82 12.88 -10.58
C GLN A 104 4.15 14.20 -10.18
N ALA A 105 2.97 14.51 -10.70
CA ALA A 105 2.22 15.73 -10.36
C ALA A 105 1.89 15.81 -8.86
N MET A 106 1.61 14.68 -8.20
CA MET A 106 1.40 14.64 -6.73
C MET A 106 2.70 14.99 -5.97
N VAL A 107 3.84 14.46 -6.44
CA VAL A 107 5.16 14.79 -5.85
C VAL A 107 5.47 16.27 -6.02
N ASP A 108 5.30 16.80 -7.24
CA ASP A 108 5.57 18.19 -7.57
C ASP A 108 4.66 19.14 -6.75
N ALA A 109 3.38 18.79 -6.59
CA ALA A 109 2.44 19.55 -5.77
C ALA A 109 2.86 19.58 -4.29
N ALA A 110 3.33 18.46 -3.75
CA ALA A 110 3.81 18.38 -2.38
C ALA A 110 5.05 19.25 -2.16
N GLN A 111 6.01 19.20 -3.08
CA GLN A 111 7.24 19.98 -3.06
C GLN A 111 6.93 21.49 -3.21
N THR A 112 6.14 21.88 -4.21
CA THR A 112 5.77 23.27 -4.50
C THR A 112 5.09 23.93 -3.30
N ASN A 113 4.17 23.21 -2.65
CA ASN A 113 3.41 23.74 -1.52
C ASN A 113 4.12 23.50 -0.17
N ARG A 114 5.30 22.86 -0.16
CA ARG A 114 6.05 22.51 1.06
C ARG A 114 5.16 21.74 2.06
N ARG A 115 4.38 20.78 1.54
CA ARG A 115 3.53 19.90 2.32
C ARG A 115 4.03 18.47 2.25
N ARG A 116 3.71 17.68 3.25
CA ARG A 116 4.05 16.26 3.27
C ARG A 116 3.01 15.48 2.47
N LEU A 117 3.50 14.63 1.59
CA LEU A 117 2.73 13.58 0.92
C LEU A 117 3.31 12.25 1.39
N MET A 118 2.48 11.41 1.99
CA MET A 118 2.84 10.06 2.39
C MET A 118 1.85 9.06 1.78
N LEU A 119 2.33 7.87 1.44
CA LEU A 119 1.50 6.80 0.88
C LEU A 119 1.27 5.68 1.90
N GLY A 120 0.08 5.05 1.82
CA GLY A 120 -0.40 4.06 2.77
C GLY A 120 0.22 2.66 2.63
N HIS A 121 1.53 2.52 2.39
CA HIS A 121 2.23 1.24 2.29
C HIS A 121 2.46 0.61 3.67
N ASN A 122 1.39 0.10 4.27
CA ASN A 122 1.37 -0.42 5.63
C ASN A 122 2.34 -1.59 5.89
N GLN A 123 2.73 -2.37 4.88
CA GLN A 123 3.62 -3.51 5.07
C GLN A 123 5.02 -3.10 5.59
N ARG A 124 5.48 -1.88 5.32
CA ARG A 124 6.76 -1.38 5.87
C ARG A 124 6.77 -1.29 7.40
N PHE A 125 5.60 -1.17 8.04
CA PHE A 125 5.46 -1.03 9.49
C PHE A 125 5.21 -2.35 10.23
N ALA A 126 4.99 -3.45 9.50
CA ALA A 126 4.85 -4.76 10.14
C ALA A 126 6.14 -5.11 10.88
N SER A 127 6.02 -5.53 12.15
CA SER A 127 7.16 -5.76 13.05
C SER A 127 8.20 -6.73 12.46
N ALA A 128 7.74 -7.76 11.73
CA ALA A 128 8.63 -8.67 11.05
C ALA A 128 9.40 -8.01 9.89
N HIS A 129 8.78 -7.10 9.15
CA HIS A 129 9.46 -6.42 8.03
C HIS A 129 10.46 -5.38 8.56
N VAL A 130 10.15 -4.68 9.65
CA VAL A 130 11.08 -3.77 10.32
C VAL A 130 12.30 -4.54 10.84
N MET A 131 12.07 -5.65 11.54
CA MET A 131 13.17 -6.50 12.04
C MET A 131 13.98 -7.12 10.90
N ALA A 132 13.32 -7.62 9.85
CA ALA A 132 13.98 -8.20 8.70
C ALA A 132 14.92 -7.19 7.99
N ARG A 133 14.47 -5.93 7.84
CA ARG A 133 15.32 -4.88 7.30
C ARG A 133 16.58 -4.68 8.11
N LEU A 134 16.48 -4.61 9.44
CA LEU A 134 17.65 -4.51 10.32
C LEU A 134 18.56 -5.73 10.18
N MET A 135 18.02 -6.95 10.18
CA MET A 135 18.79 -8.18 9.99
C MET A 135 19.55 -8.19 8.66
N ILE A 136 18.95 -7.65 7.58
CA ILE A 136 19.62 -7.55 6.28
C ILE A 136 20.71 -6.48 6.31
N GLN A 137 20.43 -5.31 6.90
CA GLN A 137 21.41 -4.20 7.04
C GLN A 137 22.60 -4.58 7.89
N ASP A 138 22.40 -5.37 8.95
CA ASP A 138 23.47 -5.92 9.81
C ASP A 138 24.25 -7.05 9.14
N GLY A 139 23.90 -7.41 7.89
CA GLY A 139 24.61 -8.43 7.12
C GLY A 139 24.33 -9.87 7.53
N LEU A 140 23.26 -10.13 8.29
CA LEU A 140 22.97 -11.46 8.85
C LEU A 140 22.84 -12.54 7.77
N ILE A 141 22.16 -12.20 6.66
CA ILE A 141 22.02 -13.11 5.50
C ILE A 141 23.20 -13.01 4.50
N GLY A 142 24.21 -12.15 4.80
CA GLY A 142 25.25 -11.81 3.84
C GLY A 142 24.72 -10.96 2.68
N ARG A 143 25.33 -11.06 1.51
CA ARG A 143 24.86 -10.37 0.31
C ARG A 143 23.58 -11.04 -0.22
N PRO A 144 22.48 -10.31 -0.39
CA PRO A 144 21.26 -10.83 -1.03
C PRO A 144 21.56 -11.33 -2.46
N LEU A 145 20.96 -12.46 -2.84
CA LEU A 145 21.14 -13.11 -4.14
C LEU A 145 19.85 -13.16 -4.93
N SER A 146 18.77 -13.61 -4.27
CA SER A 146 17.44 -13.68 -4.88
C SER A 146 16.33 -13.57 -3.84
N PHE A 147 15.12 -13.30 -4.30
CA PHE A 147 13.93 -13.30 -3.47
C PHE A 147 12.72 -13.90 -4.18
N HIS A 148 11.79 -14.42 -3.38
CA HIS A 148 10.45 -14.81 -3.81
C HIS A 148 9.44 -14.15 -2.89
N THR A 149 8.52 -13.39 -3.46
CA THR A 149 7.48 -12.73 -2.70
C THR A 149 6.11 -12.99 -3.31
N THR A 150 5.12 -13.18 -2.45
CA THR A 150 3.75 -13.43 -2.87
C THR A 150 2.78 -12.62 -2.03
N PHE A 151 1.70 -12.17 -2.65
CA PHE A 151 0.53 -11.68 -1.95
C PHE A 151 -0.72 -12.09 -2.71
N GLY A 152 -1.50 -12.98 -2.12
CA GLY A 152 -2.75 -13.46 -2.69
C GLY A 152 -3.79 -13.70 -1.62
N HIS A 153 -5.07 -13.49 -2.00
CA HIS A 153 -6.26 -13.75 -1.19
C HIS A 153 -7.47 -13.99 -2.10
N PRO A 154 -8.66 -14.37 -1.56
CA PRO A 154 -9.83 -14.68 -2.39
C PRO A 154 -10.46 -13.53 -3.18
N GLY A 155 -9.94 -12.30 -3.09
CA GLY A 155 -10.41 -11.14 -3.84
C GLY A 155 -10.99 -10.02 -2.98
N PRO A 156 -11.12 -8.80 -3.56
CA PRO A 156 -11.58 -7.62 -2.83
C PRO A 156 -13.06 -7.68 -2.47
N GLU A 157 -13.88 -8.40 -3.23
CA GLU A 157 -15.32 -8.58 -2.96
C GLU A 157 -15.57 -9.24 -1.61
N GLY A 158 -14.68 -10.12 -1.17
CA GLY A 158 -14.81 -10.81 0.10
C GLY A 158 -14.66 -9.89 1.32
N TRP A 159 -13.70 -8.98 1.30
CA TRP A 159 -13.46 -8.09 2.44
C TRP A 159 -14.28 -6.79 2.36
N THR A 160 -14.65 -6.34 1.17
CA THR A 160 -15.52 -5.17 0.99
C THR A 160 -16.99 -5.52 1.21
N GLY A 161 -17.37 -6.80 1.10
CA GLY A 161 -18.76 -7.25 1.13
C GLY A 161 -19.56 -6.83 -0.10
N GLN A 162 -18.90 -6.50 -1.22
CA GLN A 162 -19.52 -5.98 -2.44
C GLN A 162 -19.19 -6.87 -3.64
N ALA A 163 -20.17 -7.68 -4.08
CA ALA A 163 -19.99 -8.56 -5.24
C ALA A 163 -19.63 -7.80 -6.53
N ASN A 164 -20.15 -6.57 -6.69
CA ASN A 164 -19.80 -5.66 -7.78
C ASN A 164 -18.81 -4.61 -7.25
N SER A 165 -17.61 -5.06 -6.90
CA SER A 165 -16.57 -4.19 -6.35
C SER A 165 -16.03 -3.23 -7.40
N TRP A 166 -15.80 -1.97 -7.02
CA TRP A 166 -15.15 -0.98 -7.87
C TRP A 166 -13.73 -1.39 -8.31
N PHE A 167 -13.10 -2.28 -7.54
CA PHE A 167 -11.80 -2.87 -7.89
C PHE A 167 -11.81 -3.63 -9.22
N PHE A 168 -12.97 -4.13 -9.66
CA PHE A 168 -13.13 -4.88 -10.90
C PHE A 168 -13.23 -3.99 -12.14
N SER A 169 -13.57 -2.72 -11.96
CA SER A 169 -13.78 -1.76 -13.04
C SER A 169 -12.48 -1.07 -13.44
N LYS A 170 -12.07 -1.23 -14.69
CA LYS A 170 -10.89 -0.52 -15.24
C LYS A 170 -11.05 1.01 -15.15
N GLN A 171 -12.28 1.52 -15.25
CA GLN A 171 -12.54 2.97 -15.14
C GLN A 171 -12.24 3.50 -13.71
N GLN A 172 -12.50 2.72 -12.66
CA GLN A 172 -12.38 3.17 -11.27
C GLN A 172 -11.06 2.76 -10.62
N ALA A 173 -10.62 1.53 -10.87
CA ALA A 173 -9.40 0.96 -10.33
C ALA A 173 -8.18 1.23 -11.22
N ALA A 174 -8.37 1.38 -12.52
CA ALA A 174 -7.38 1.41 -13.60
C ALA A 174 -6.62 0.09 -13.78
N PHE A 175 -6.32 -0.62 -12.69
CA PHE A 175 -5.50 -1.82 -12.63
C PHE A 175 -6.15 -2.86 -11.74
N GLY A 176 -5.73 -4.11 -11.90
CA GLY A 176 -6.16 -5.22 -11.07
C GLY A 176 -5.20 -5.54 -9.92
N VAL A 177 -4.95 -6.83 -9.74
CA VAL A 177 -4.21 -7.37 -8.60
C VAL A 177 -2.77 -6.89 -8.52
N LEU A 178 -2.13 -6.58 -9.67
CA LEU A 178 -0.75 -6.08 -9.64
C LEU A 178 -0.65 -4.75 -8.90
N ALA A 179 -1.53 -3.80 -9.16
CA ALA A 179 -1.51 -2.50 -8.49
C ALA A 179 -2.22 -2.52 -7.12
N ASP A 180 -3.08 -3.51 -6.84
CA ASP A 180 -3.68 -3.67 -5.52
C ASP A 180 -2.75 -4.39 -4.54
N LEU A 181 -2.28 -5.59 -4.88
CA LEU A 181 -1.45 -6.43 -4.01
C LEU A 181 0.03 -6.39 -4.39
N GLY A 182 0.34 -6.40 -5.68
CA GLY A 182 1.71 -6.42 -6.17
C GLY A 182 2.49 -5.16 -5.78
N ILE A 183 1.84 -4.00 -5.73
CA ILE A 183 2.46 -2.74 -5.30
C ILE A 183 3.01 -2.83 -3.86
N HIS A 184 2.31 -3.50 -2.95
CA HIS A 184 2.78 -3.70 -1.58
C HIS A 184 4.09 -4.49 -1.53
N LYS A 185 4.21 -5.52 -2.36
CA LYS A 185 5.41 -6.36 -2.42
C LYS A 185 6.57 -5.68 -3.14
N THR A 186 6.27 -4.92 -4.19
CA THR A 186 7.27 -4.10 -4.91
C THR A 186 7.88 -3.07 -3.97
N ASP A 187 7.05 -2.32 -3.26
CA ASP A 187 7.49 -1.34 -2.26
C ASP A 187 8.26 -2.02 -1.10
N LEU A 188 7.76 -3.15 -0.62
CA LEU A 188 8.42 -3.92 0.44
C LEU A 188 9.82 -4.38 0.03
N MET A 189 10.01 -4.82 -1.22
CA MET A 189 11.33 -5.26 -1.67
C MET A 189 12.31 -4.10 -1.78
N HIS A 190 11.90 -2.92 -2.25
CA HIS A 190 12.71 -1.71 -2.19
C HIS A 190 13.12 -1.39 -0.74
N TYR A 191 12.17 -1.48 0.19
CA TYR A 191 12.39 -1.24 1.61
C TYR A 191 13.37 -2.24 2.22
N LEU A 192 13.17 -3.55 2.04
CA LEU A 192 13.97 -4.60 2.67
C LEU A 192 15.40 -4.64 2.11
N LEU A 193 15.56 -4.53 0.79
CA LEU A 193 16.85 -4.61 0.13
C LEU A 193 17.61 -3.26 0.17
N GLY A 194 16.92 -2.14 0.40
CA GLY A 194 17.51 -0.80 0.40
C GLY A 194 17.96 -0.32 -0.98
N GLU A 195 17.44 -0.93 -2.05
CA GLU A 195 17.78 -0.59 -3.42
C GLU A 195 16.58 -0.76 -4.37
N PRO A 196 16.55 -0.04 -5.52
CA PRO A 196 15.45 -0.13 -6.45
C PRO A 196 15.52 -1.37 -7.35
N ILE A 197 14.33 -1.85 -7.78
CA ILE A 197 14.15 -2.74 -8.92
C ILE A 197 14.37 -1.90 -10.19
N VAL A 198 15.23 -2.38 -11.08
CA VAL A 198 15.61 -1.66 -12.32
C VAL A 198 15.20 -2.39 -13.60
N ARG A 199 14.77 -3.65 -13.52
CA ARG A 199 14.22 -4.40 -14.65
C ARG A 199 13.04 -5.25 -14.22
N VAL A 200 12.06 -5.35 -15.10
CA VAL A 200 10.87 -6.17 -14.90
C VAL A 200 10.40 -6.82 -16.20
N THR A 201 9.92 -8.07 -16.07
CA THR A 201 9.06 -8.71 -17.06
C THR A 201 7.90 -9.37 -16.34
N SER A 202 6.72 -9.41 -16.96
CA SER A 202 5.50 -9.84 -16.28
C SER A 202 4.51 -10.54 -17.21
N LEU A 203 3.66 -11.34 -16.58
CA LEU A 203 2.45 -11.95 -17.15
C LEU A 203 1.28 -11.55 -16.26
N LEU A 204 0.26 -10.97 -16.84
CA LEU A 204 -0.99 -10.62 -16.18
C LEU A 204 -2.16 -11.28 -16.92
N ALA A 205 -3.15 -11.75 -16.17
CA ALA A 205 -4.35 -12.35 -16.75
C ALA A 205 -5.56 -12.18 -15.83
N THR A 206 -6.75 -12.19 -16.42
CA THR A 206 -8.03 -12.42 -15.74
C THR A 206 -8.37 -13.89 -15.91
N LEU A 207 -8.17 -14.71 -14.87
CA LEU A 207 -8.28 -16.15 -14.96
C LEU A 207 -9.63 -16.69 -14.48
N ASP A 208 -10.25 -16.04 -13.47
CA ASP A 208 -11.43 -16.59 -12.81
C ASP A 208 -12.45 -15.56 -12.35
N LYS A 209 -12.01 -14.34 -11.96
CA LYS A 209 -12.92 -13.32 -11.43
C LYS A 209 -13.89 -12.81 -12.47
N CYS A 210 -15.19 -12.82 -12.09
CA CYS A 210 -16.29 -12.38 -12.92
C CYS A 210 -17.19 -11.37 -12.20
N TYR A 211 -17.86 -10.55 -12.98
CA TYR A 211 -19.00 -9.77 -12.52
C TYR A 211 -20.21 -10.69 -12.20
N PRO A 212 -21.22 -10.21 -11.47
CA PRO A 212 -22.41 -11.02 -11.15
C PRO A 212 -23.18 -11.58 -12.36
N ASP A 213 -23.00 -10.98 -13.53
CA ASP A 213 -23.57 -11.45 -14.80
C ASP A 213 -22.75 -12.54 -15.50
N GLY A 214 -21.65 -12.99 -14.88
CA GLY A 214 -20.74 -14.03 -15.40
C GLY A 214 -19.68 -13.52 -16.39
N ARG A 215 -19.69 -12.25 -16.75
CA ARG A 215 -18.67 -11.64 -17.61
C ARG A 215 -17.36 -11.50 -16.83
N PRO A 216 -16.18 -11.82 -17.42
CA PRO A 216 -14.88 -11.55 -16.77
C PRO A 216 -14.74 -10.09 -16.35
N ILE A 217 -14.04 -9.84 -15.24
CA ILE A 217 -13.74 -8.49 -14.80
C ILE A 217 -12.82 -7.75 -15.79
N ASP A 218 -12.78 -6.42 -15.72
CA ASP A 218 -12.07 -5.59 -16.72
C ASP A 218 -10.55 -5.48 -16.46
N VAL A 219 -10.05 -6.09 -15.38
CA VAL A 219 -8.66 -5.96 -14.90
C VAL A 219 -8.07 -7.33 -14.55
N ASP A 220 -6.76 -7.38 -14.35
CA ASP A 220 -6.05 -8.60 -13.98
C ASP A 220 -6.46 -9.10 -12.57
N ASP A 221 -6.68 -10.40 -12.43
CA ASP A 221 -6.87 -11.07 -11.13
C ASP A 221 -5.66 -11.91 -10.71
N ASN A 222 -4.71 -12.11 -11.62
CA ASN A 222 -3.44 -12.79 -11.39
C ASN A 222 -2.30 -12.07 -12.10
N ALA A 223 -1.16 -11.96 -11.40
CA ALA A 223 0.07 -11.36 -11.91
C ALA A 223 1.30 -12.14 -11.46
N ILE A 224 2.22 -12.39 -12.37
CA ILE A 224 3.55 -12.95 -12.09
C ILE A 224 4.58 -12.02 -12.70
N CYS A 225 5.54 -11.57 -11.88
CA CYS A 225 6.62 -10.70 -12.32
C CYS A 225 7.98 -11.30 -12.00
N LEU A 226 8.94 -11.08 -12.89
CA LEU A 226 10.37 -11.32 -12.68
C LEU A 226 11.06 -9.98 -12.55
N PHE A 227 11.88 -9.83 -11.53
CA PHE A 227 12.56 -8.58 -11.19
C PHE A 227 14.08 -8.72 -11.20
N GLN A 228 14.77 -7.63 -11.49
CA GLN A 228 16.18 -7.46 -11.21
C GLN A 228 16.41 -6.12 -10.51
N THR A 229 17.14 -6.14 -9.39
CA THR A 229 17.51 -4.92 -8.67
C THR A 229 18.78 -4.29 -9.25
N LYS A 230 19.12 -3.10 -8.77
CA LYS A 230 20.32 -2.35 -9.20
C LYS A 230 21.61 -3.13 -8.98
N SER A 231 21.73 -3.87 -7.87
CA SER A 231 22.91 -4.69 -7.57
C SER A 231 22.90 -6.05 -8.30
N GLY A 232 21.81 -6.38 -9.01
CA GLY A 232 21.68 -7.63 -9.75
C GLY A 232 20.94 -8.75 -9.00
N VAL A 233 20.35 -8.48 -7.84
CA VAL A 233 19.50 -9.46 -7.13
C VAL A 233 18.29 -9.81 -8.02
N LEU A 234 18.03 -11.11 -8.19
CA LEU A 234 16.89 -11.60 -8.98
C LEU A 234 15.70 -11.88 -8.08
N GLY A 235 14.51 -11.57 -8.57
CA GLY A 235 13.30 -11.78 -7.78
C GLY A 235 12.08 -12.23 -8.57
N THR A 236 11.15 -12.85 -7.85
CA THR A 236 9.81 -13.14 -8.35
C THR A 236 8.74 -12.53 -7.46
N LEU A 237 7.68 -12.05 -8.08
CA LEU A 237 6.45 -11.64 -7.41
C LEU A 237 5.30 -12.45 -7.99
N THR A 238 4.43 -12.98 -7.12
CA THR A 238 3.11 -13.48 -7.50
C THR A 238 2.06 -12.70 -6.72
N ALA A 239 1.11 -12.08 -7.44
CA ALA A 239 -0.05 -11.43 -6.85
C ALA A 239 -1.34 -12.09 -7.39
N SER A 240 -2.33 -12.37 -6.51
CA SER A 240 -3.51 -13.12 -6.93
C SER A 240 -4.74 -12.78 -6.09
N TRP A 241 -5.90 -12.61 -6.75
CA TRP A 241 -7.22 -12.58 -6.13
C TRP A 241 -7.92 -13.95 -6.17
N THR A 242 -7.22 -15.00 -6.61
CA THR A 242 -7.79 -16.35 -6.76
C THR A 242 -7.19 -17.37 -5.77
N TYR A 243 -6.59 -16.91 -4.67
CA TYR A 243 -6.09 -17.79 -3.61
C TYR A 243 -7.24 -18.18 -2.66
N TYR A 244 -8.15 -19.04 -3.13
CA TYR A 244 -9.37 -19.42 -2.42
C TYR A 244 -9.13 -20.24 -1.15
N ALA A 245 -8.02 -20.95 -1.05
CA ALA A 245 -7.66 -21.72 0.14
C ALA A 245 -7.23 -20.85 1.33
N GLY A 246 -6.94 -19.57 1.10
CA GLY A 246 -6.58 -18.59 2.13
C GLY A 246 -5.54 -17.59 1.67
N GLU A 247 -5.32 -16.58 2.51
CA GLU A 247 -4.32 -15.54 2.24
C GLU A 247 -2.89 -16.11 2.35
N ASN A 248 -2.06 -15.75 1.37
CA ASN A 248 -0.61 -15.95 1.41
C ASN A 248 0.07 -14.60 1.18
N ASN A 249 0.88 -14.17 2.13
CA ASN A 249 1.59 -12.89 2.07
C ASN A 249 3.08 -13.07 2.44
N ALA A 250 3.67 -14.19 2.00
CA ALA A 250 5.02 -14.60 2.34
C ALA A 250 6.09 -13.88 1.51
N THR A 251 7.28 -13.75 2.10
CA THR A 251 8.49 -13.30 1.41
C THR A 251 9.69 -14.15 1.87
N ARG A 252 10.50 -14.61 0.92
CA ARG A 252 11.77 -15.33 1.15
C ARG A 252 12.88 -14.56 0.49
N ILE A 253 13.99 -14.35 1.22
CA ILE A 253 15.19 -13.66 0.72
C ILE A 253 16.40 -14.56 0.96
N TYR A 254 17.03 -14.96 -0.11
CA TYR A 254 18.22 -15.80 -0.11
C TYR A 254 19.47 -14.92 -0.17
N GLY A 255 20.39 -15.14 0.76
CA GLY A 255 21.68 -14.46 0.80
C GLY A 255 22.83 -15.46 0.87
N THR A 256 24.05 -14.96 0.80
CA THR A 256 25.27 -15.79 0.85
C THR A 256 25.48 -16.51 2.17
N ASN A 257 24.87 -16.01 3.27
CA ASN A 257 25.01 -16.57 4.62
C ASN A 257 23.72 -17.23 5.15
N GLY A 258 22.65 -17.28 4.35
CA GLY A 258 21.42 -17.94 4.78
C GLY A 258 20.16 -17.43 4.08
N LEU A 259 19.05 -17.93 4.57
CA LEU A 259 17.69 -17.65 4.07
C LEU A 259 16.87 -16.95 5.17
N LEU A 260 16.21 -15.86 4.80
CA LEU A 260 15.23 -15.18 5.62
C LEU A 260 13.81 -15.44 5.07
N ARG A 261 12.93 -15.96 5.92
CA ARG A 261 11.53 -16.27 5.59
C ARG A 261 10.62 -15.41 6.45
N LEU A 262 9.73 -14.66 5.81
CA LEU A 262 8.81 -13.70 6.43
C LEU A 262 7.38 -14.13 6.16
N TYR A 263 6.58 -14.32 7.22
CA TYR A 263 5.17 -14.75 7.16
C TYR A 263 4.93 -16.00 6.29
N ASP A 264 5.92 -16.89 6.24
CA ASP A 264 5.95 -18.12 5.45
C ASP A 264 5.61 -19.37 6.28
N ASP A 265 5.51 -19.21 7.59
CA ASP A 265 5.05 -20.22 8.55
C ASP A 265 3.98 -19.60 9.45
N PRO A 266 2.82 -20.25 9.65
CA PRO A 266 1.73 -19.65 10.46
C PRO A 266 2.08 -19.45 11.94
N ARG A 267 3.15 -20.06 12.43
CA ARG A 267 3.60 -19.98 13.83
C ARG A 267 4.64 -18.91 14.09
N TYR A 268 5.37 -18.49 13.05
CA TYR A 268 6.52 -17.59 13.17
C TYR A 268 6.48 -16.51 12.09
N ALA A 269 6.58 -15.26 12.52
CA ALA A 269 6.61 -14.12 11.59
C ALA A 269 7.96 -14.04 10.84
N ILE A 270 9.06 -14.47 11.49
CA ILE A 270 10.40 -14.56 10.88
C ILE A 270 11.01 -15.91 11.20
N ILE A 271 11.60 -16.53 10.18
CA ILE A 271 12.51 -17.66 10.32
C ILE A 271 13.81 -17.29 9.59
N TYR A 272 14.92 -17.31 10.31
CA TYR A 272 16.26 -17.20 9.73
C TYR A 272 16.92 -18.58 9.73
N GLU A 273 17.26 -19.06 8.55
CA GLU A 273 17.97 -20.31 8.32
C GLU A 273 19.40 -19.98 7.88
N PRO A 274 20.40 -19.97 8.79
CA PRO A 274 21.79 -19.67 8.43
C PRO A 274 22.40 -20.81 7.60
N ALA A 275 23.36 -20.49 6.73
CA ALA A 275 24.16 -21.49 6.00
C ALA A 275 24.92 -22.42 6.97
N GLN A 276 25.27 -21.90 8.14
CA GLN A 276 25.90 -22.67 9.24
C GLN A 276 25.30 -22.20 10.57
N GLY A 277 25.03 -23.15 11.46
CA GLY A 277 24.51 -22.84 12.79
C GLY A 277 23.03 -23.20 12.97
N LYS A 278 22.40 -22.62 13.99
CA LYS A 278 21.04 -22.97 14.40
C LYS A 278 20.01 -22.03 13.76
N VAL A 279 18.90 -22.60 13.30
CA VAL A 279 17.73 -21.87 12.81
C VAL A 279 17.16 -21.00 13.94
N GLN A 280 16.92 -19.71 13.64
CA GLN A 280 16.27 -18.77 14.56
C GLN A 280 14.82 -18.57 14.13
N ARG A 281 13.92 -18.50 15.10
CA ARG A 281 12.47 -18.33 14.86
C ARG A 281 11.93 -17.25 15.79
N HIS A 282 11.23 -16.27 15.20
CA HIS A 282 10.68 -15.14 15.96
C HIS A 282 9.16 -15.13 15.82
N LYS A 283 8.49 -15.17 16.98
CA LYS A 283 7.06 -14.90 17.08
C LYS A 283 6.89 -13.40 17.28
N LEU A 284 6.30 -12.74 16.34
CA LEU A 284 5.96 -11.32 16.37
C LEU A 284 4.47 -11.17 16.08
N ASP A 285 4.00 -9.93 16.06
CA ASP A 285 2.62 -9.63 15.70
C ASP A 285 2.29 -10.18 14.31
N GLU A 286 1.07 -10.67 14.18
CA GLU A 286 0.57 -11.08 12.88
C GLU A 286 0.43 -9.83 12.00
N MET A 287 0.79 -9.97 10.72
CA MET A 287 0.52 -8.92 9.76
C MET A 287 -0.99 -8.66 9.67
N THR A 288 -1.37 -7.41 9.51
CA THR A 288 -2.76 -7.02 9.29
C THR A 288 -3.29 -7.73 8.04
N SER A 289 -4.17 -8.70 8.23
CA SER A 289 -4.82 -9.44 7.16
C SER A 289 -6.27 -9.01 6.99
N ASN A 290 -6.84 -9.30 5.81
CA ASN A 290 -8.26 -9.04 5.55
C ASN A 290 -9.18 -9.80 6.52
N LYS A 291 -8.78 -10.98 7.01
CA LYS A 291 -9.54 -11.74 8.02
C LYS A 291 -9.69 -10.99 9.34
N LYS A 292 -8.67 -10.25 9.77
CA LYS A 292 -8.75 -9.44 10.99
C LYS A 292 -9.62 -8.20 10.81
N GLN A 293 -9.57 -7.58 9.65
CA GLN A 293 -10.40 -6.43 9.31
C GLN A 293 -11.89 -6.79 9.31
N THR A 294 -12.25 -8.00 8.86
CA THR A 294 -13.64 -8.49 8.91
C THR A 294 -14.09 -8.93 10.29
N SER A 295 -13.19 -9.26 11.21
CA SER A 295 -13.51 -9.70 12.57
C SER A 295 -13.83 -8.57 13.56
N GLY A 296 -13.82 -7.31 13.10
CA GLY A 296 -14.09 -6.14 13.97
C GLY A 296 -12.98 -5.81 14.97
N LYS A 297 -11.84 -6.52 14.92
CA LYS A 297 -10.67 -6.17 15.73
C LYS A 297 -9.99 -4.94 15.14
N ARG A 298 -9.86 -3.90 15.95
CA ARG A 298 -9.07 -2.71 15.60
C ARG A 298 -7.61 -3.11 15.40
N THR A 299 -7.01 -2.61 14.32
CA THR A 299 -5.61 -2.85 13.98
C THR A 299 -4.92 -1.52 13.84
N ASN A 300 -3.91 -1.25 14.68
CA ASN A 300 -2.99 -0.16 14.44
C ASN A 300 -1.89 -0.67 13.50
N THR A 301 -1.80 -0.06 12.31
CA THR A 301 -0.78 -0.40 11.32
C THR A 301 0.48 0.42 11.47
N GLY A 302 0.47 1.48 12.26
CA GLY A 302 1.55 2.45 12.42
C GLY A 302 1.64 3.48 11.28
N VAL A 303 0.76 3.40 10.27
CA VAL A 303 0.76 4.33 9.13
C VAL A 303 0.41 5.74 9.57
N ILE A 304 -0.68 5.90 10.33
CA ILE A 304 -1.12 7.20 10.84
C ILE A 304 -0.07 7.78 11.79
N ASP A 305 0.47 6.99 12.71
CA ASP A 305 1.49 7.43 13.66
C ASP A 305 2.75 7.95 12.94
N ALA A 306 3.20 7.23 11.90
CA ALA A 306 4.35 7.66 11.10
C ALA A 306 4.08 8.95 10.31
N PHE A 307 2.88 9.09 9.75
CA PHE A 307 2.47 10.31 9.05
C PHE A 307 2.42 11.51 9.98
N VAL A 308 1.74 11.39 11.11
CA VAL A 308 1.61 12.43 12.14
C VAL A 308 2.99 12.85 12.65
N THR A 309 3.85 11.88 12.98
CA THR A 309 5.22 12.13 13.41
C THR A 309 6.03 12.89 12.35
N GLY A 310 5.92 12.50 11.09
CA GLY A 310 6.59 13.19 9.97
C GLY A 310 6.11 14.64 9.80
N VAL A 311 4.81 14.88 9.91
CA VAL A 311 4.23 16.23 9.83
C VAL A 311 4.69 17.10 11.01
N MET A 312 4.57 16.60 12.24
CA MET A 312 4.91 17.35 13.45
C MET A 312 6.41 17.65 13.57
N SER A 313 7.25 16.70 13.19
CA SER A 313 8.71 16.89 13.25
C SER A 313 9.28 17.74 12.12
N GLY A 314 8.51 18.01 11.07
CA GLY A 314 8.97 18.66 9.85
C GLY A 314 9.96 17.81 9.02
N LYS A 315 10.24 16.57 9.42
CA LYS A 315 11.12 15.63 8.70
C LYS A 315 10.36 14.93 7.56
N PRO A 316 11.06 14.40 6.55
CA PRO A 316 10.44 13.54 5.55
C PRO A 316 9.68 12.39 6.22
N THR A 317 8.55 12.00 5.65
CA THR A 317 7.80 10.82 6.09
C THR A 317 8.51 9.55 5.61
N VAL A 318 8.27 8.43 6.29
CA VAL A 318 8.97 7.15 6.00
C VAL A 318 8.68 6.64 4.58
N ILE A 319 7.52 7.01 4.03
CA ILE A 319 7.06 6.63 2.68
C ILE A 319 6.56 7.90 2.02
N ASP A 320 7.47 8.80 1.71
CA ASP A 320 7.11 10.02 1.00
C ASP A 320 6.75 9.76 -0.48
N GLY A 321 6.30 10.83 -1.16
CA GLY A 321 5.89 10.72 -2.55
C GLY A 321 6.99 10.20 -3.47
N ASP A 322 8.24 10.60 -3.25
CA ASP A 322 9.39 10.16 -4.07
C ASP A 322 9.67 8.65 -3.89
N GLU A 323 9.61 8.16 -2.65
CA GLU A 323 9.78 6.73 -2.37
C GLU A 323 8.65 5.88 -2.98
N ALA A 324 7.40 6.33 -2.85
CA ALA A 324 6.27 5.63 -3.43
C ALA A 324 6.28 5.63 -4.97
N LEU A 325 6.73 6.73 -5.57
CA LEU A 325 6.90 6.86 -7.02
C LEU A 325 7.84 5.79 -7.59
N LYS A 326 8.92 5.42 -6.87
CA LYS A 326 9.83 4.35 -7.30
C LYS A 326 9.11 3.01 -7.46
N ALA A 327 8.22 2.65 -6.55
CA ALA A 327 7.44 1.42 -6.63
C ALA A 327 6.40 1.49 -7.76
N MET A 328 5.75 2.65 -7.96
CA MET A 328 4.81 2.87 -9.07
C MET A 328 5.50 2.75 -10.44
N LYS A 329 6.72 3.27 -10.60
CA LYS A 329 7.50 3.09 -11.84
C LYS A 329 7.69 1.62 -12.21
N VAL A 330 7.92 0.75 -11.22
CA VAL A 330 8.02 -0.70 -11.45
C VAL A 330 6.68 -1.29 -11.88
N VAL A 331 5.57 -0.87 -11.25
CA VAL A 331 4.22 -1.34 -11.62
C VAL A 331 3.89 -0.95 -13.05
N PHE A 332 4.11 0.30 -13.45
CA PHE A 332 3.89 0.75 -14.84
C PHE A 332 4.78 0.02 -15.84
N ALA A 333 6.07 -0.16 -15.52
CA ALA A 333 6.97 -0.94 -16.37
C ALA A 333 6.57 -2.41 -16.48
N ALA A 334 5.93 -2.98 -15.44
CA ALA A 334 5.37 -4.32 -15.49
C ALA A 334 4.17 -4.41 -16.44
N LEU A 335 3.31 -3.39 -16.48
CA LEU A 335 2.22 -3.28 -17.46
C LEU A 335 2.77 -3.15 -18.88
N ASP A 336 3.75 -2.25 -19.10
CA ASP A 336 4.41 -2.09 -20.39
C ASP A 336 5.07 -3.39 -20.87
N SER A 337 5.57 -4.20 -19.93
CA SER A 337 6.14 -5.51 -20.23
C SER A 337 5.11 -6.49 -20.80
N VAL A 338 3.88 -6.47 -20.29
CA VAL A 338 2.77 -7.28 -20.84
C VAL A 338 2.43 -6.84 -22.25
N ASP A 339 2.26 -5.53 -22.45
CA ASP A 339 1.84 -4.97 -23.74
C ASP A 339 2.89 -5.18 -24.83
N THR A 340 4.16 -5.15 -24.47
CA THR A 340 5.28 -5.26 -25.43
C THR A 340 5.83 -6.69 -25.54
N GLY A 341 5.55 -7.58 -24.60
CA GLY A 341 6.16 -8.92 -24.48
C GLY A 341 7.66 -8.88 -24.19
N LYS A 342 8.19 -7.77 -23.69
CA LYS A 342 9.63 -7.55 -23.45
C LYS A 342 9.94 -7.28 -21.98
N MET A 343 11.20 -7.54 -21.60
CA MET A 343 11.73 -7.02 -20.33
C MET A 343 11.91 -5.50 -20.45
N ILE A 344 11.37 -4.77 -19.48
CA ILE A 344 11.41 -3.30 -19.43
C ILE A 344 12.47 -2.85 -18.43
N GLN A 345 13.28 -1.86 -18.84
CA GLN A 345 14.18 -1.13 -17.97
C GLN A 345 13.37 -0.09 -17.20
N VAL A 346 13.45 -0.12 -15.86
CA VAL A 346 12.77 0.85 -14.98
C VAL A 346 13.73 2.02 -14.72
N GLU A 347 13.41 3.19 -15.23
CA GLU A 347 14.15 4.40 -14.94
C GLU A 347 13.86 4.86 -13.51
N GLN A 348 14.83 4.66 -12.63
CA GLN A 348 14.83 5.18 -11.27
C GLN A 348 15.67 6.46 -11.27
N ALA A 349 14.99 7.61 -11.07
CA ALA A 349 15.68 8.89 -10.97
C ALA A 349 16.57 8.96 -9.72
#